data_a682b328df95c7f0d9498215157f0fea
#
_entry.id   a682b328df95c7f0d9498215157f0fea
#
_cell.length_a   1.000
_cell.length_b   1.000
_cell.length_c   1.000
_cell.angle_alpha   90.00
_cell.angle_beta   90.00
_cell.angle_gamma   90.00
#
_symmetry.space_group_name_H-M   'P 1'
#
loop_
_entity.id
_entity.type
_entity.pdbx_description
1 polymer ?
#
loop_
_entity_poly.entity_id
_entity_poly.type
_entity_poly.pdbx_seq_one_letter_code
_entity_poly.pdbx_strand_id
1 'polypeptide(L)'
;MGVGSAGPNPVAADETFSASRWTKGNLWFPTRIVVSPLRVSRVKKRLFGSSEESISISQVASVKISTGILWSDILIESSGGTDPIASHGHRKADALRIRDLVERLQAARR
;
A
#
# COMPACT_ATOMS: atom_id res chain seq x y z
N MET A 1 4.99 28.25 -4.54
CA MET A 1 5.37 27.79 -4.51
C MET A 1 5.68 26.91 -4.41
N GLY A 2 5.40 26.79 -4.45
CA GLY A 2 5.77 26.06 -4.32
C GLY A 2 5.96 25.39 -4.09
N VAL A 3 6.03 25.62 -4.27
CA VAL A 3 6.33 24.93 -4.16
C VAL A 3 6.66 24.05 -3.80
N GLY A 4 6.61 24.01 -3.84
CA GLY A 4 6.99 23.35 -3.59
C GLY A 4 7.25 22.66 -3.05
N SER A 5 7.28 22.73 -3.11
CA SER A 5 7.62 22.16 -2.63
C SER A 5 8.11 21.68 -2.16
N ALA A 6 7.77 22.34 -2.28
CA ALA A 6 8.69 22.21 -1.46
C ALA A 6 9.33 21.12 -0.96
N GLY A 7 10.23 21.05 -0.51
CA GLY A 7 10.87 19.82 -0.30
C GLY A 7 9.95 18.65 -0.54
N PRO A 8 10.39 17.59 -1.05
CA PRO A 8 9.54 16.45 -1.29
C PRO A 8 8.96 15.96 0.04
N ASN A 9 7.65 16.00 0.12
CA ASN A 9 6.92 15.46 1.25
C ASN A 9 6.15 14.25 0.76
N PRO A 10 6.59 13.01 1.06
CA PRO A 10 5.93 11.81 0.56
C PRO A 10 4.50 11.68 1.03
N VAL A 11 4.10 12.40 2.09
CA VAL A 11 2.73 12.34 2.60
C VAL A 11 1.80 13.32 1.90
N ALA A 12 2.33 14.16 1.00
CA ALA A 12 1.53 15.15 0.29
C ALA A 12 0.89 14.59 -0.98
N ALA A 13 1.29 13.43 -1.46
CA ALA A 13 0.81 12.85 -2.70
C ALA A 13 0.65 11.34 -2.55
N ASP A 14 -0.15 10.76 -3.43
CA ASP A 14 -0.35 9.32 -3.46
C ASP A 14 0.89 8.63 -4.02
N GLU A 15 1.26 7.50 -3.43
CA GLU A 15 2.28 6.63 -3.98
C GLU A 15 1.67 5.27 -4.30
N THR A 16 2.00 4.75 -5.47
CA THR A 16 1.46 3.49 -5.97
C THR A 16 2.57 2.45 -6.10
N PHE A 17 2.31 1.27 -5.59
CA PHE A 17 3.24 0.14 -5.61
C PHE A 17 2.57 -1.05 -6.28
N SER A 18 3.08 -1.46 -7.43
CA SER A 18 2.50 -2.57 -8.17
C SER A 18 3.20 -3.88 -7.85
N ALA A 19 2.41 -4.95 -7.70
CA ALA A 19 2.95 -6.29 -7.56
C ALA A 19 3.57 -6.75 -8.88
N SER A 20 4.44 -7.75 -8.82
CA SER A 20 5.04 -8.33 -10.01
C SER A 20 4.01 -9.12 -10.79
N ARG A 21 4.05 -8.98 -12.13
CA ARG A 21 3.20 -9.77 -13.02
C ARG A 21 3.51 -11.27 -12.98
N TRP A 22 4.71 -11.63 -12.54
CA TRP A 22 5.17 -13.00 -12.53
C TRP A 22 4.73 -13.77 -11.28
N THR A 23 4.04 -13.09 -10.35
CA THR A 23 3.49 -13.76 -9.18
C THR A 23 2.04 -14.19 -9.44
N LYS A 24 1.62 -15.20 -8.67
CA LYS A 24 0.29 -15.79 -8.84
C LYS A 24 -0.80 -14.71 -8.73
N GLY A 25 -1.69 -14.68 -9.70
CA GLY A 25 -2.81 -13.75 -9.73
C GLY A 25 -2.49 -12.37 -10.29
N ASN A 26 -1.24 -12.12 -10.68
CA ASN A 26 -0.83 -10.78 -11.12
C ASN A 26 -0.42 -10.70 -12.59
N LEU A 27 -0.60 -11.78 -13.36
CA LEU A 27 -0.10 -11.84 -14.73
C LEU A 27 -0.67 -10.75 -15.64
N TRP A 28 -1.98 -10.58 -15.63
CA TRP A 28 -2.66 -9.65 -16.52
C TRP A 28 -2.91 -8.29 -15.85
N PHE A 29 -3.35 -8.31 -14.60
CA PHE A 29 -3.70 -7.10 -13.87
C PHE A 29 -3.05 -7.15 -12.49
N PRO A 30 -1.79 -6.67 -12.37
CA PRO A 30 -1.10 -6.70 -11.09
C PRO A 30 -1.86 -5.92 -10.03
N THR A 31 -1.90 -6.47 -8.82
CA THR A 31 -2.46 -5.78 -7.66
C THR A 31 -1.60 -4.57 -7.34
N ARG A 32 -2.24 -3.47 -7.00
CA ARG A 32 -1.55 -2.23 -6.60
C ARG A 32 -1.91 -1.87 -5.19
N ILE A 33 -0.91 -1.39 -4.46
CA ILE A 33 -1.13 -0.75 -3.16
C ILE A 33 -0.92 0.75 -3.38
N VAL A 34 -1.90 1.54 -3.02
CA VAL A 34 -1.84 3.00 -3.12
C VAL A 34 -1.84 3.56 -1.71
N VAL A 35 -0.81 4.31 -1.36
CA VAL A 35 -0.70 4.97 -0.06
C VAL A 35 -0.96 6.46 -0.27
N SER A 36 -2.02 6.96 0.33
CA SER A 36 -2.36 8.39 0.30
C SER A 36 -2.31 8.96 1.72
N PRO A 37 -2.35 10.28 1.87
CA PRO A 37 -2.32 10.88 3.21
C PRO A 37 -3.46 10.43 4.12
N LEU A 38 -4.57 9.97 3.57
CA LEU A 38 -5.76 9.60 4.35
C LEU A 38 -5.96 8.10 4.49
N ARG A 39 -5.47 7.31 3.54
CA ARG A 39 -5.77 5.88 3.52
C ARG A 39 -4.73 5.08 2.76
N VAL A 40 -4.72 3.80 3.04
CA VAL A 40 -4.00 2.83 2.22
C VAL A 40 -5.04 1.96 1.52
N SER A 41 -4.84 1.71 0.22
CA SER A 41 -5.82 1.01 -0.60
C SER A 41 -5.15 -0.11 -1.40
N ARG A 42 -5.90 -1.17 -1.61
CA ARG A 42 -5.51 -2.23 -2.54
C ARG A 42 -6.45 -2.15 -3.73
N VAL A 43 -5.89 -2.01 -4.93
CA VAL A 43 -6.66 -1.92 -6.16
C VAL A 43 -6.30 -3.08 -7.06
N LYS A 44 -7.31 -3.83 -7.50
CA LYS A 44 -7.14 -4.92 -8.43
C LYS A 44 -8.11 -4.75 -9.60
N LYS A 45 -7.56 -4.52 -10.78
CA LYS A 45 -8.38 -4.47 -11.99
C LYS A 45 -8.70 -5.88 -12.46
N ARG A 46 -9.83 -6.02 -13.09
CA ARG A 46 -10.29 -7.27 -13.69
C ARG A 46 -10.68 -6.98 -15.13
N LEU A 47 -10.93 -8.04 -15.90
CA LEU A 47 -11.38 -7.87 -17.29
C LEU A 47 -12.64 -7.02 -17.35
N PHE A 48 -13.54 -7.21 -16.40
CA PHE A 48 -14.75 -6.40 -16.27
C PHE A 48 -14.75 -5.76 -14.90
N GLY A 49 -14.42 -4.45 -14.84
CA GLY A 49 -14.45 -3.70 -13.60
C GLY A 49 -13.15 -3.77 -12.80
N SER A 50 -13.27 -3.40 -11.57
CA SER A 50 -12.13 -3.41 -10.63
C SER A 50 -12.66 -3.61 -9.21
N SER A 51 -11.78 -3.98 -8.30
CA SER A 51 -12.10 -4.00 -6.89
C SER A 51 -11.09 -3.16 -6.12
N GLU A 52 -11.57 -2.50 -5.08
CA GLU A 52 -10.74 -1.66 -4.24
C GLU A 52 -11.11 -1.92 -2.79
N GLU A 53 -10.09 -2.07 -1.95
CA GLU A 53 -10.24 -2.18 -0.50
C GLU A 53 -9.37 -1.12 0.11
N SER A 54 -9.85 -0.43 1.13
CA SER A 54 -9.05 0.61 1.77
C SER A 54 -9.24 0.63 3.27
N ILE A 55 -8.19 1.09 3.97
CA ILE A 55 -8.20 1.27 5.40
C ILE A 55 -7.68 2.69 5.66
N SER A 56 -8.40 3.46 6.46
CA SER A 56 -7.95 4.78 6.87
C SER A 56 -6.63 4.67 7.61
N ILE A 57 -5.71 5.59 7.35
CA ILE A 57 -4.39 5.58 7.99
C ILE A 57 -4.52 5.54 9.51
N SER A 58 -5.47 6.29 10.07
CA SER A 58 -5.70 6.33 11.52
C SER A 58 -6.16 4.99 12.09
N GLN A 59 -6.68 4.09 11.26
CA GLN A 59 -7.20 2.79 11.69
C GLN A 59 -6.30 1.62 11.34
N VAL A 60 -5.14 1.86 10.74
CA VAL A 60 -4.19 0.79 10.50
C VAL A 60 -3.60 0.34 11.84
N ALA A 61 -3.80 -0.93 12.18
CA ALA A 61 -3.26 -1.50 13.40
C ALA A 61 -1.84 -2.00 13.20
N SER A 62 -1.56 -2.61 12.06
CA SER A 62 -0.22 -3.12 11.76
C SER A 62 -0.03 -3.30 10.26
N VAL A 63 1.22 -3.24 9.85
CA VAL A 63 1.65 -3.61 8.50
C VAL A 63 2.65 -4.76 8.66
N LYS A 64 2.26 -5.95 8.27
CA LYS A 64 3.10 -7.14 8.38
C LYS A 64 3.67 -7.49 7.02
N ILE A 65 4.95 -7.76 6.97
CA ILE A 65 5.65 -8.09 5.75
C ILE A 65 6.27 -9.46 5.90
N SER A 66 5.92 -10.37 4.98
CA SER A 66 6.53 -11.69 4.88
C SER A 66 7.44 -11.69 3.67
N THR A 67 8.74 -11.83 3.90
CA THR A 67 9.73 -11.75 2.85
C THR A 67 10.17 -13.14 2.42
N GLY A 68 9.93 -13.45 1.14
CA GLY A 68 10.42 -14.69 0.53
C GLY A 68 11.76 -14.45 -0.15
N ILE A 69 12.12 -15.36 -1.06
CA ILE A 69 13.40 -15.27 -1.77
C ILE A 69 13.39 -14.06 -2.71
N LEU A 70 12.35 -13.91 -3.53
CA LEU A 70 12.29 -12.87 -4.55
C LEU A 70 11.27 -11.78 -4.22
N TRP A 71 10.17 -12.12 -3.55
CA TRP A 71 9.04 -11.22 -3.37
C TRP A 71 8.63 -11.15 -1.91
N SER A 72 7.89 -10.11 -1.60
CA SER A 72 7.31 -9.92 -0.27
C SER A 72 5.81 -9.88 -0.35
N ASP A 73 5.15 -10.40 0.67
CA ASP A 73 3.72 -10.29 0.86
C ASP A 73 3.44 -9.28 1.95
N ILE A 74 2.35 -8.54 1.79
CA ILE A 74 1.97 -7.47 2.69
C ILE A 74 0.60 -7.78 3.28
N LEU A 75 0.48 -7.66 4.59
CA LEU A 75 -0.80 -7.75 5.29
C LEU A 75 -1.00 -6.50 6.12
N ILE A 76 -2.05 -5.75 5.83
CA ILE A 76 -2.40 -4.53 6.55
C ILE A 76 -3.64 -4.80 7.36
N GLU A 77 -3.51 -4.75 8.69
CA GLU A 77 -4.60 -5.04 9.61
C GLU A 77 -5.22 -3.76 10.13
N SER A 78 -6.53 -3.77 10.32
CA SER A 78 -7.29 -2.62 10.79
C SER A 78 -7.71 -2.81 12.25
N SER A 79 -7.66 -1.74 13.02
CA SER A 79 -8.20 -1.71 14.38
C SER A 79 -9.70 -1.41 14.39
N GLY A 80 -10.26 -0.98 13.26
CA GLY A 80 -11.65 -0.52 13.18
C GLY A 80 -12.66 -1.55 12.72
N GLY A 81 -12.29 -2.83 12.65
CA GLY A 81 -13.20 -3.88 12.22
C GLY A 81 -13.31 -4.06 10.70
N THR A 82 -12.59 -3.27 9.93
CA THR A 82 -12.48 -3.45 8.48
C THR A 82 -11.64 -4.70 8.20
N ASP A 83 -11.98 -5.44 7.16
CA ASP A 83 -11.23 -6.61 6.75
C ASP A 83 -9.78 -6.23 6.44
N PRO A 84 -8.83 -7.10 6.76
CA PRO A 84 -7.43 -6.85 6.43
C PRO A 84 -7.22 -6.77 4.93
N ILE A 85 -6.21 -5.99 4.54
CA ILE A 85 -5.77 -5.93 3.14
C ILE A 85 -4.56 -6.82 2.99
N ALA A 86 -4.64 -7.82 2.11
CA ALA A 86 -3.52 -8.69 1.79
C ALA A 86 -3.11 -8.49 0.33
N SER A 87 -1.83 -8.40 0.08
CA SER A 87 -1.31 -8.27 -1.29
C SER A 87 -0.01 -9.05 -1.40
N HIS A 88 0.17 -9.71 -2.53
CA HIS A 88 1.27 -10.65 -2.74
C HIS A 88 2.16 -10.22 -3.89
N GLY A 89 3.43 -10.59 -3.81
CA GLY A 89 4.32 -10.46 -4.94
C GLY A 89 4.91 -9.07 -5.14
N HIS A 90 5.07 -8.31 -4.08
CA HIS A 90 5.70 -7.00 -4.14
C HIS A 90 7.22 -7.12 -4.04
N ARG A 91 7.94 -6.16 -4.60
CA ARG A 91 9.38 -6.07 -4.38
C ARG A 91 9.63 -5.79 -2.91
N LYS A 92 10.72 -6.37 -2.39
CA LYS A 92 11.07 -6.20 -0.96
C LYS A 92 11.22 -4.72 -0.59
N ALA A 93 11.88 -3.94 -1.43
CA ALA A 93 12.05 -2.50 -1.19
C ALA A 93 10.71 -1.78 -1.15
N ASP A 94 9.78 -2.15 -2.03
CA ASP A 94 8.45 -1.55 -2.07
C ASP A 94 7.65 -1.89 -0.81
N ALA A 95 7.73 -3.12 -0.34
CA ALA A 95 7.04 -3.52 0.89
C ALA A 95 7.53 -2.72 2.09
N LEU A 96 8.84 -2.54 2.21
CA LEU A 96 9.42 -1.74 3.28
C LEU A 96 9.02 -0.27 3.14
N ARG A 97 8.97 0.25 1.93
CA ARG A 97 8.55 1.62 1.67
C ARG A 97 7.10 1.84 2.07
N ILE A 98 6.22 0.90 1.75
CA ILE A 98 4.81 0.98 2.14
C ILE A 98 4.68 1.07 3.66
N ARG A 99 5.37 0.20 4.38
CA ARG A 99 5.34 0.22 5.84
C ARG A 99 5.84 1.54 6.39
N ASP A 100 6.95 2.02 5.86
CA ASP A 100 7.55 3.28 6.30
C ASP A 100 6.59 4.45 6.07
N LEU A 101 5.96 4.52 4.89
CA LEU A 101 5.00 5.57 4.57
C LEU A 101 3.80 5.55 5.52
N VAL A 102 3.23 4.37 5.77
CA VAL A 102 2.10 4.25 6.67
C VAL A 102 2.47 4.71 8.08
N GLU A 103 3.63 4.29 8.57
CA GLU A 103 4.09 4.69 9.91
C GLU A 103 4.32 6.18 10.01
N ARG A 104 4.90 6.79 8.97
CA ARG A 104 5.10 8.25 8.93
C ARG A 104 3.79 9.01 8.91
N LEU A 105 2.83 8.53 8.13
CA LEU A 105 1.52 9.16 8.05
C LEU A 105 0.79 9.06 9.39
N GLN A 106 0.89 7.94 10.08
CA GLN A 106 0.31 7.78 11.41
C GLN A 106 0.96 8.73 12.41
N ALA A 107 2.27 8.86 12.38
CA ALA A 107 2.99 9.76 13.27
C ALA A 107 2.59 11.21 13.02
N ALA A 108 2.39 11.60 11.77
CA ALA A 108 2.00 12.97 11.43
C ALA A 108 0.58 13.32 11.88
N ARG A 109 -0.27 12.32 12.14
CA ARG A 109 -1.66 12.55 12.57
C ARG A 109 -1.82 12.66 14.09
N ARG A 110 -0.78 12.45 14.85
CA ARG A 110 -0.83 12.52 16.33
C ARG A 110 -0.71 13.94 16.86
#